data_e0fc3b586eeb282f44800dfb713ebb08
#
_entry.id   e0fc3b586eeb282f44800dfb713ebb08
#
_cell.length_a   1.000
_cell.length_b   1.000
_cell.length_c   1.000
_cell.angle_alpha   90.00
_cell.angle_beta   90.00
_cell.angle_gamma   90.00
#
_symmetry.space_group_name_H-M   'P 1'
#
loop_
_entity.id
_entity.type
_entity.pdbx_description
1 polymer ?
#
loop_
_entity_poly.entity_id
_entity_poly.type
_entity_poly.pdbx_seq_one_letter_code
_entity_poly.pdbx_strand_id
1 'polypeptide(L)'
;MKKIFEKIHLWLSVPFGLIITLICFSGAMLVFEDEVNELFRHELYYVETVGEVPLPIEQLLEKVTATLPDSVSVTSVSISSDSERAYQVNLSKPRRASLYVDQYTGEVKGKSERSGFFMFMFRMHRWLLDSMNPGNEGIFWGKMIVGVSTLLFVFVLISGIAIWWPRTRKTLKNSLKISTKKGWKRFWYDLHVAGGMYSLIFLLAMSLTGLTWSFPWYRAAFYKVFGVEVQQRAAYGQERKGDSQKGDTKLALREGRKEGNKEHSENGHNYIHSVTSPFVYWQEVYDKLSRQNPEYKQISVASGTASVSFNRFGNQRAADRYSFNTDNGEFTETNLYQHQDKSGKIRGWIYSVHGGNWGGMLTRILTFIAAL
;
A
#
# COMPACT_ATOMS: atom_id res chain seq x y z
N MET A 1 -27.36 -13.52 -30.79
CA MET A 1 -26.43 -12.82 -29.90
C MET A 1 -26.29 -13.54 -28.55
N LYS A 2 -27.34 -13.84 -27.77
CA LYS A 2 -27.24 -14.49 -26.45
C LYS A 2 -26.43 -15.79 -26.48
N LYS A 3 -26.66 -16.69 -27.45
CA LYS A 3 -25.90 -17.95 -27.61
C LYS A 3 -24.38 -17.74 -27.83
N ILE A 4 -23.96 -16.61 -28.39
CA ILE A 4 -22.55 -16.26 -28.55
C ILE A 4 -21.94 -15.91 -27.21
N PHE A 5 -22.61 -15.09 -26.41
CA PHE A 5 -22.16 -14.75 -25.06
C PHE A 5 -22.13 -15.96 -24.13
N GLU A 6 -23.10 -16.88 -24.24
CA GLU A 6 -23.09 -18.15 -23.50
C GLU A 6 -21.84 -19.00 -23.82
N LYS A 7 -21.47 -19.11 -25.11
CA LYS A 7 -20.26 -19.81 -25.54
C LYS A 7 -18.99 -19.09 -25.02
N ILE A 8 -18.91 -17.78 -25.18
CA ILE A 8 -17.75 -16.99 -24.69
C ILE A 8 -17.60 -17.16 -23.17
N HIS A 9 -18.71 -16.99 -22.43
CA HIS A 9 -18.71 -17.16 -20.98
C HIS A 9 -18.20 -18.54 -20.57
N LEU A 10 -18.73 -19.61 -21.16
CA LEU A 10 -18.33 -20.99 -20.84
C LEU A 10 -16.87 -21.25 -21.20
N TRP A 11 -16.45 -20.94 -22.44
CA TRP A 11 -15.10 -21.25 -22.92
C TRP A 11 -14.00 -20.44 -22.23
N LEU A 12 -14.31 -19.25 -21.70
CA LEU A 12 -13.38 -18.49 -20.89
C LEU A 12 -13.42 -18.90 -19.41
N SER A 13 -14.61 -19.21 -18.87
CA SER A 13 -14.75 -19.56 -17.43
C SER A 13 -14.12 -20.92 -17.10
N VAL A 14 -14.28 -21.93 -17.95
CA VAL A 14 -13.80 -23.29 -17.63
C VAL A 14 -12.28 -23.37 -17.52
N PRO A 15 -11.46 -22.94 -18.51
CA PRO A 15 -10.01 -23.08 -18.42
C PRO A 15 -9.37 -22.13 -17.42
N PHE A 16 -9.94 -20.92 -17.22
CA PHE A 16 -9.36 -19.92 -16.32
C PHE A 16 -10.02 -19.88 -14.95
N GLY A 17 -11.13 -20.58 -14.73
CA GLY A 17 -11.91 -20.54 -13.52
C GLY A 17 -11.10 -20.92 -12.27
N LEU A 18 -10.30 -21.96 -12.33
CA LEU A 18 -9.44 -22.36 -11.22
C LEU A 18 -8.43 -21.25 -10.86
N ILE A 19 -7.77 -20.68 -11.86
CA ILE A 19 -6.79 -19.60 -11.64
C ILE A 19 -7.47 -18.39 -11.02
N ILE A 20 -8.62 -17.98 -11.56
CA ILE A 20 -9.39 -16.84 -11.05
C ILE A 20 -9.85 -17.10 -9.62
N THR A 21 -10.33 -18.31 -9.30
CA THR A 21 -10.72 -18.69 -7.94
C THR A 21 -9.53 -18.58 -6.96
N LEU A 22 -8.34 -19.03 -7.34
CA LEU A 22 -7.14 -18.90 -6.52
C LEU A 22 -6.75 -17.43 -6.30
N ILE A 23 -6.85 -16.60 -7.35
CA ILE A 23 -6.58 -15.16 -7.27
C ILE A 23 -7.60 -14.48 -6.36
N CYS A 24 -8.90 -14.74 -6.54
CA CYS A 24 -9.97 -14.14 -5.74
C CYS A 24 -9.88 -14.58 -4.27
N PHE A 25 -9.73 -15.87 -4.01
CA PHE A 25 -9.58 -16.40 -2.65
C PHE A 25 -8.37 -15.81 -1.92
N SER A 26 -7.20 -15.84 -2.56
CA SER A 26 -6.00 -15.26 -1.95
C SER A 26 -6.10 -13.75 -1.75
N GLY A 27 -6.76 -13.03 -2.66
CA GLY A 27 -7.06 -11.61 -2.50
C GLY A 27 -8.01 -11.34 -1.35
N ALA A 28 -9.08 -12.15 -1.19
CA ALA A 28 -10.01 -12.05 -0.07
C ALA A 28 -9.28 -12.20 1.28
N MET A 29 -8.40 -13.19 1.40
CA MET A 29 -7.61 -13.38 2.64
C MET A 29 -6.76 -12.15 3.00
N LEU A 30 -6.26 -11.42 2.02
CA LEU A 30 -5.45 -10.22 2.25
C LEU A 30 -6.26 -8.98 2.67
N VAL A 31 -7.58 -8.98 2.52
CA VAL A 31 -8.43 -7.82 2.87
C VAL A 31 -8.34 -7.50 4.36
N PHE A 32 -8.24 -8.51 5.21
CA PHE A 32 -8.20 -8.39 6.67
C PHE A 32 -6.83 -8.74 7.28
N GLU A 33 -5.75 -8.65 6.48
CA GLU A 33 -4.39 -8.97 6.94
C GLU A 33 -4.00 -8.17 8.18
N ASP A 34 -4.27 -6.86 8.19
CA ASP A 34 -3.88 -5.98 9.28
C ASP A 34 -4.62 -6.33 10.58
N GLU A 35 -5.95 -6.52 10.52
CA GLU A 35 -6.77 -6.85 11.69
C GLU A 35 -6.43 -8.25 12.25
N VAL A 36 -6.19 -9.21 11.38
CA VAL A 36 -5.78 -10.55 11.80
C VAL A 36 -4.41 -10.52 12.47
N ASN A 37 -3.45 -9.77 11.91
CA ASN A 37 -2.14 -9.61 12.53
C ASN A 37 -2.25 -8.89 13.89
N GLU A 38 -3.06 -7.82 13.98
CA GLU A 38 -3.30 -7.12 15.24
C GLU A 38 -3.96 -8.01 16.28
N LEU A 39 -4.90 -8.87 15.87
CA LEU A 39 -5.56 -9.82 16.79
C LEU A 39 -4.60 -10.88 17.34
N PHE A 40 -3.74 -11.46 16.48
CA PHE A 40 -2.84 -12.54 16.86
C PHE A 40 -1.50 -12.09 17.45
N ARG A 41 -1.13 -10.83 17.24
CA ARG A 41 0.14 -10.24 17.71
C ARG A 41 -0.13 -8.90 18.39
N HIS A 42 -1.18 -8.85 19.21
CA HIS A 42 -1.62 -7.63 19.89
C HIS A 42 -0.47 -6.94 20.64
N GLU A 43 0.36 -7.74 21.33
CA GLU A 43 1.53 -7.27 22.08
C GLU A 43 2.57 -6.54 21.22
N LEU A 44 2.58 -6.77 19.89
CA LEU A 44 3.49 -6.07 18.99
C LEU A 44 2.99 -4.65 18.63
N TYR A 45 1.67 -4.52 18.45
CA TYR A 45 1.06 -3.30 17.92
C TYR A 45 0.62 -2.31 19.02
N TYR A 46 0.40 -2.81 20.24
CA TYR A 46 -0.14 -2.01 21.33
C TYR A 46 0.79 -2.05 22.53
N VAL A 47 0.84 -0.93 23.28
CA VAL A 47 1.58 -0.84 24.54
C VAL A 47 0.82 -1.56 25.65
N GLU A 48 1.53 -2.10 26.64
CA GLU A 48 0.88 -2.77 27.76
C GLU A 48 0.22 -1.76 28.71
N THR A 49 0.87 -0.61 28.88
CA THR A 49 0.38 0.46 29.76
C THR A 49 0.60 1.80 29.11
N VAL A 50 -0.46 2.57 29.01
CA VAL A 50 -0.40 3.95 28.55
C VAL A 50 0.19 4.81 29.66
N GLY A 51 1.36 5.35 29.45
CA GLY A 51 2.00 6.32 30.36
C GLY A 51 1.41 7.71 30.22
N GLU A 52 1.73 8.60 31.17
CA GLU A 52 1.23 9.99 31.14
C GLU A 52 1.82 10.78 29.98
N VAL A 53 3.11 10.62 29.69
CA VAL A 53 3.84 11.35 28.65
C VAL A 53 4.76 10.40 27.89
N PRO A 54 4.67 10.35 26.55
CA PRO A 54 5.62 9.59 25.73
C PRO A 54 7.03 10.17 25.83
N LEU A 55 8.04 9.33 25.65
CA LEU A 55 9.43 9.77 25.52
C LEU A 55 9.57 10.72 24.32
N PRO A 56 10.42 11.75 24.42
CA PRO A 56 10.75 12.56 23.26
C PRO A 56 11.24 11.70 22.09
N ILE A 57 10.78 12.00 20.87
CA ILE A 57 11.09 11.19 19.67
C ILE A 57 12.60 11.01 19.50
N GLU A 58 13.39 12.07 19.74
CA GLU A 58 14.85 12.01 19.66
C GLU A 58 15.43 10.95 20.62
N GLN A 59 15.05 11.01 21.90
CA GLN A 59 15.51 10.07 22.92
C GLN A 59 15.09 8.64 22.61
N LEU A 60 13.87 8.44 22.12
CA LEU A 60 13.35 7.14 21.71
C LEU A 60 14.16 6.58 20.53
N LEU A 61 14.40 7.39 19.50
CA LEU A 61 15.12 6.95 18.30
C LEU A 61 16.61 6.71 18.56
N GLU A 62 17.22 7.44 19.48
CA GLU A 62 18.60 7.17 19.93
C GLU A 62 18.69 5.81 20.63
N LYS A 63 17.75 5.49 21.54
CA LYS A 63 17.66 4.17 22.17
C LYS A 63 17.53 3.06 21.12
N VAL A 64 16.62 3.24 20.14
CA VAL A 64 16.44 2.28 19.04
C VAL A 64 17.71 2.13 18.22
N THR A 65 18.34 3.25 17.84
CA THR A 65 19.55 3.25 17.02
C THR A 65 20.69 2.49 17.71
N ALA A 66 20.81 2.61 19.03
CA ALA A 66 21.81 1.88 19.82
C ALA A 66 21.63 0.34 19.78
N THR A 67 20.43 -0.15 19.43
CA THR A 67 20.16 -1.60 19.28
C THR A 67 20.35 -2.11 17.86
N LEU A 68 20.58 -1.21 16.89
CA LEU A 68 20.69 -1.58 15.48
C LEU A 68 22.14 -1.86 15.10
N PRO A 69 22.39 -2.75 14.11
CA PRO A 69 23.69 -2.88 13.48
C PRO A 69 24.13 -1.58 12.78
N ASP A 70 25.40 -1.27 12.74
CA ASP A 70 25.99 -0.05 12.10
C ASP A 70 25.55 0.17 10.65
N SER A 71 25.22 -0.91 9.94
CA SER A 71 24.75 -0.85 8.53
C SER A 71 23.28 -0.49 8.37
N VAL A 72 22.52 -0.33 9.46
CA VAL A 72 21.07 -0.06 9.47
C VAL A 72 20.82 1.26 10.19
N SER A 73 20.09 2.15 9.54
CA SER A 73 19.71 3.44 10.10
C SER A 73 18.19 3.58 10.17
N VAL A 74 17.74 4.41 11.09
CA VAL A 74 16.35 4.86 11.17
C VAL A 74 16.08 5.83 10.02
N THR A 75 14.99 5.62 9.30
CA THR A 75 14.58 6.47 8.17
C THR A 75 13.37 7.35 8.46
N SER A 76 12.46 6.89 9.30
CA SER A 76 11.29 7.66 9.74
C SER A 76 10.64 7.02 10.97
N VAL A 77 9.88 7.80 11.69
CA VAL A 77 8.97 7.35 12.74
C VAL A 77 7.53 7.65 12.32
N SER A 78 6.62 6.71 12.57
CA SER A 78 5.20 6.86 12.29
C SER A 78 4.41 6.71 13.59
N ILE A 79 3.63 7.73 13.91
CA ILE A 79 2.93 7.92 15.17
C ILE A 79 1.43 7.95 14.90
N SER A 80 0.70 7.03 15.52
CA SER A 80 -0.77 6.98 15.47
C SER A 80 -1.40 8.06 16.35
N SER A 81 -2.62 8.47 16.01
CA SER A 81 -3.45 9.27 16.92
C SER A 81 -3.95 8.48 18.14
N ASP A 82 -3.90 7.17 18.09
CA ASP A 82 -4.24 6.27 19.17
C ASP A 82 -3.03 6.07 20.08
N SER A 83 -3.12 6.53 21.33
CA SER A 83 -2.06 6.48 22.32
C SER A 83 -1.73 5.05 22.83
N GLU A 84 -2.61 4.10 22.60
CA GLU A 84 -2.35 2.69 22.91
C GLU A 84 -1.47 2.00 21.87
N ARG A 85 -1.33 2.60 20.65
CA ARG A 85 -0.53 2.04 19.56
C ARG A 85 0.95 2.37 19.70
N ALA A 86 1.78 1.34 19.65
CA ALA A 86 3.23 1.46 19.62
C ALA A 86 3.70 2.28 18.40
N TYR A 87 4.75 3.07 18.57
CA TYR A 87 5.36 3.81 17.47
C TYR A 87 6.01 2.87 16.47
N GLN A 88 5.83 3.16 15.18
CA GLN A 88 6.46 2.37 14.11
C GLN A 88 7.70 3.11 13.61
N VAL A 89 8.87 2.54 13.85
CA VAL A 89 10.17 3.06 13.41
C VAL A 89 10.60 2.34 12.13
N ASN A 90 10.71 3.06 11.02
CA ASN A 90 11.11 2.50 9.74
C ASN A 90 12.62 2.49 9.59
N LEU A 91 13.15 1.43 8.98
CA LEU A 91 14.57 1.18 8.84
C LEU A 91 15.04 1.26 7.39
N SER A 92 16.32 1.57 7.20
CA SER A 92 16.96 1.62 5.88
C SER A 92 17.11 0.23 5.25
N LYS A 93 17.36 -0.79 6.07
CA LYS A 93 17.60 -2.19 5.64
C LYS A 93 16.98 -3.18 6.65
N PRO A 94 16.50 -4.33 6.15
CA PRO A 94 16.15 -4.60 4.76
C PRO A 94 15.01 -3.68 4.25
N ARG A 95 14.81 -3.61 2.95
CA ARG A 95 13.79 -2.72 2.36
C ARG A 95 12.41 -2.92 2.98
N ARG A 96 11.79 -1.84 3.48
CA ARG A 96 10.48 -1.82 4.19
C ARG A 96 10.51 -2.50 5.55
N ALA A 97 11.67 -2.70 6.14
CA ALA A 97 11.73 -3.13 7.53
C ALA A 97 11.26 -2.01 8.45
N SER A 98 10.53 -2.38 9.47
CA SER A 98 10.18 -1.49 10.57
C SER A 98 10.14 -2.25 11.89
N LEU A 99 10.31 -1.49 12.98
CA LEU A 99 10.19 -1.96 14.35
C LEU A 99 8.98 -1.29 14.99
N TYR A 100 8.33 -1.99 15.89
CA TYR A 100 7.38 -1.40 16.82
C TYR A 100 8.09 -1.14 18.15
N VAL A 101 7.89 0.06 18.67
CA VAL A 101 8.58 0.56 19.87
C VAL A 101 7.54 1.15 20.81
N ASP A 102 7.60 0.75 22.07
CA ASP A 102 6.79 1.35 23.12
C ASP A 102 7.27 2.79 23.36
N GLN A 103 6.39 3.74 23.13
CA GLN A 103 6.70 5.18 23.22
C GLN A 103 6.94 5.66 24.64
N TYR A 104 6.51 4.92 25.65
CA TYR A 104 6.67 5.32 27.06
C TYR A 104 7.94 4.79 27.68
N THR A 105 8.35 3.57 27.29
CA THR A 105 9.55 2.91 27.82
C THR A 105 10.76 2.98 26.91
N GLY A 106 10.53 3.11 25.61
CA GLY A 106 11.54 3.00 24.54
C GLY A 106 11.92 1.54 24.23
N GLU A 107 11.18 0.57 24.76
CA GLU A 107 11.42 -0.84 24.49
C GLU A 107 11.04 -1.22 23.07
N VAL A 108 11.92 -1.97 22.37
CA VAL A 108 11.64 -2.52 21.05
C VAL A 108 10.77 -3.76 21.19
N LYS A 109 9.49 -3.66 20.88
CA LYS A 109 8.51 -4.76 20.96
C LYS A 109 8.73 -5.85 19.89
N GLY A 110 9.31 -5.49 18.75
CA GLY A 110 9.65 -6.44 17.70
C GLY A 110 9.59 -5.86 16.29
N LYS A 111 9.83 -6.75 15.31
CA LYS A 111 9.84 -6.39 13.88
C LYS A 111 8.46 -6.53 13.26
N SER A 112 8.13 -5.58 12.38
CA SER A 112 6.97 -5.67 11.49
C SER A 112 7.27 -6.62 10.34
N GLU A 113 6.91 -7.87 10.50
CA GLU A 113 7.08 -8.90 9.48
C GLU A 113 5.73 -9.47 9.08
N ARG A 114 5.52 -9.61 7.76
CA ARG A 114 4.34 -10.30 7.25
C ARG A 114 4.40 -11.77 7.65
N SER A 115 3.32 -12.30 8.24
CA SER A 115 3.25 -13.71 8.60
C SER A 115 3.42 -14.62 7.38
N GLY A 116 3.91 -15.84 7.58
CA GLY A 116 4.11 -16.82 6.50
C GLY A 116 2.82 -17.10 5.71
N PHE A 117 1.67 -17.15 6.38
CA PHE A 117 0.36 -17.30 5.75
C PHE A 117 0.05 -16.13 4.80
N PHE A 118 0.14 -14.90 5.27
CA PHE A 118 -0.15 -13.73 4.44
C PHE A 118 0.90 -13.51 3.34
N MET A 119 2.16 -13.90 3.58
CA MET A 119 3.17 -13.91 2.52
C MET A 119 2.83 -14.92 1.42
N PHE A 120 2.36 -16.11 1.79
CA PHE A 120 1.89 -17.13 0.84
C PHE A 120 0.68 -16.61 0.05
N MET A 121 -0.35 -16.05 0.72
CA MET A 121 -1.53 -15.47 0.05
C MET A 121 -1.15 -14.33 -0.88
N PHE A 122 -0.25 -13.45 -0.46
CA PHE A 122 0.24 -12.34 -1.29
C PHE A 122 0.96 -12.81 -2.55
N ARG A 123 1.82 -13.82 -2.44
CA ARG A 123 2.53 -14.40 -3.59
C ARG A 123 1.58 -15.16 -4.51
N MET A 124 0.60 -15.87 -3.95
CA MET A 124 -0.45 -16.54 -4.71
C MET A 124 -1.28 -15.53 -5.50
N HIS A 125 -1.77 -14.48 -4.85
CA HIS A 125 -2.60 -13.45 -5.47
C HIS A 125 -1.89 -12.71 -6.61
N ARG A 126 -0.60 -12.40 -6.46
CA ARG A 126 0.13 -11.58 -7.44
C ARG A 126 0.84 -12.35 -8.51
N TRP A 127 1.30 -13.56 -8.20
CA TRP A 127 2.26 -14.27 -9.03
C TRP A 127 2.04 -15.78 -9.10
N LEU A 128 0.95 -16.32 -8.54
CA LEU A 128 0.70 -17.77 -8.43
C LEU A 128 1.90 -18.52 -7.85
N LEU A 129 2.49 -17.96 -6.79
CA LEU A 129 3.68 -18.46 -6.09
C LEU A 129 4.99 -18.43 -6.92
N ASP A 130 4.96 -17.93 -8.15
CA ASP A 130 6.18 -17.76 -8.93
C ASP A 130 7.16 -16.81 -8.21
N SER A 131 8.45 -17.03 -8.42
CA SER A 131 9.50 -16.21 -7.80
C SER A 131 10.37 -15.58 -8.88
N MET A 132 10.43 -14.25 -8.84
CA MET A 132 11.43 -13.52 -9.62
C MET A 132 12.80 -13.73 -8.99
N ASN A 133 13.66 -14.54 -9.60
CA ASN A 133 15.06 -14.59 -9.20
C ASN A 133 15.75 -13.28 -9.58
N PRO A 134 16.44 -12.61 -8.63
CA PRO A 134 17.24 -11.43 -8.95
C PRO A 134 18.35 -11.82 -9.94
N GLY A 135 18.31 -11.29 -11.15
CA GLY A 135 19.28 -11.58 -12.21
C GLY A 135 18.69 -12.34 -13.42
N ASN A 136 17.49 -12.88 -13.35
CA ASN A 136 16.83 -13.45 -14.52
C ASN A 136 16.22 -12.33 -15.37
N GLU A 137 16.73 -12.15 -16.58
CA GLU A 137 16.12 -11.28 -17.62
C GLU A 137 14.90 -11.92 -18.27
N GLY A 138 14.42 -13.03 -17.73
CA GLY A 138 13.30 -13.81 -18.27
C GLY A 138 11.92 -13.22 -18.00
N ILE A 139 10.92 -13.75 -18.67
CA ILE A 139 9.51 -13.39 -18.49
C ILE A 139 9.06 -13.87 -17.09
N PHE A 140 8.44 -12.98 -16.33
CA PHE A 140 7.81 -13.31 -15.07
C PHE A 140 6.43 -13.96 -15.33
N TRP A 141 6.44 -15.29 -15.54
CA TRP A 141 5.27 -16.04 -15.99
C TRP A 141 4.09 -15.97 -15.04
N GLY A 142 4.32 -16.08 -13.73
CA GLY A 142 3.24 -15.99 -12.75
C GLY A 142 2.49 -14.66 -12.82
N LYS A 143 3.21 -13.53 -12.94
CA LYS A 143 2.60 -12.21 -13.14
C LYS A 143 1.83 -12.13 -14.46
N MET A 144 2.38 -12.73 -15.53
CA MET A 144 1.74 -12.73 -16.85
C MET A 144 0.45 -13.53 -16.83
N ILE A 145 0.46 -14.73 -16.24
CA ILE A 145 -0.73 -15.59 -16.12
C ILE A 145 -1.82 -14.90 -15.32
N VAL A 146 -1.48 -14.32 -14.16
CA VAL A 146 -2.43 -13.52 -13.34
C VAL A 146 -3.04 -12.38 -14.16
N GLY A 147 -2.21 -11.61 -14.87
CA GLY A 147 -2.67 -10.50 -15.68
C GLY A 147 -3.61 -10.92 -16.82
N VAL A 148 -3.23 -11.94 -17.60
CA VAL A 148 -4.05 -12.46 -18.70
C VAL A 148 -5.35 -13.04 -18.16
N SER A 149 -5.30 -13.87 -17.11
CA SER A 149 -6.51 -14.43 -16.49
C SER A 149 -7.46 -13.34 -15.98
N THR A 150 -6.93 -12.28 -15.37
CA THR A 150 -7.73 -11.14 -14.92
C THR A 150 -8.36 -10.38 -16.09
N LEU A 151 -7.63 -10.20 -17.19
CA LEU A 151 -8.18 -9.58 -18.40
C LEU A 151 -9.33 -10.40 -18.99
N LEU A 152 -9.15 -11.73 -19.10
CA LEU A 152 -10.19 -12.64 -19.57
C LEU A 152 -11.39 -12.67 -18.60
N PHE A 153 -11.15 -12.56 -17.31
CA PHE A 153 -12.20 -12.44 -16.30
C PHE A 153 -13.08 -11.21 -16.50
N VAL A 154 -12.52 -10.07 -16.90
CA VAL A 154 -13.34 -8.89 -17.27
C VAL A 154 -14.30 -9.23 -18.41
N PHE A 155 -13.88 -9.99 -19.43
CA PHE A 155 -14.78 -10.44 -20.50
C PHE A 155 -15.83 -11.42 -19.99
N VAL A 156 -15.48 -12.31 -19.05
CA VAL A 156 -16.44 -13.21 -18.39
C VAL A 156 -17.50 -12.41 -17.64
N LEU A 157 -17.12 -11.40 -16.86
CA LEU A 157 -18.06 -10.54 -16.15
C LEU A 157 -19.02 -9.80 -17.10
N ILE A 158 -18.50 -9.21 -18.17
CA ILE A 158 -19.30 -8.51 -19.19
C ILE A 158 -20.25 -9.48 -19.90
N SER A 159 -19.78 -10.68 -20.29
CA SER A 159 -20.62 -11.70 -20.92
C SER A 159 -21.71 -12.20 -19.96
N GLY A 160 -21.42 -12.31 -18.67
CA GLY A 160 -22.39 -12.62 -17.63
C GLY A 160 -23.55 -11.65 -17.58
N ILE A 161 -23.28 -10.34 -17.64
CA ILE A 161 -24.32 -9.30 -17.74
C ILE A 161 -25.18 -9.51 -18.98
N ALA A 162 -24.56 -9.73 -20.14
CA ALA A 162 -25.28 -9.92 -21.40
C ALA A 162 -26.19 -11.14 -21.40
N ILE A 163 -25.77 -12.23 -20.76
CA ILE A 163 -26.56 -13.46 -20.61
C ILE A 163 -27.71 -13.26 -19.64
N TRP A 164 -27.39 -12.61 -18.49
CA TRP A 164 -28.35 -12.40 -17.40
C TRP A 164 -29.44 -11.38 -17.76
N TRP A 165 -29.20 -10.41 -18.63
CA TRP A 165 -30.04 -9.25 -18.89
C TRP A 165 -31.55 -9.57 -18.88
N PRO A 166 -32.32 -9.15 -17.85
CA PRO A 166 -33.72 -9.51 -17.70
C PRO A 166 -34.62 -8.66 -18.60
N ARG A 167 -35.56 -9.31 -19.27
CA ARG A 167 -36.51 -8.61 -20.15
C ARG A 167 -37.70 -7.98 -19.40
N THR A 168 -37.99 -8.44 -18.18
CA THR A 168 -39.13 -7.95 -17.38
C THR A 168 -38.73 -7.75 -15.92
N ARG A 169 -39.45 -6.86 -15.21
CA ARG A 169 -39.25 -6.62 -13.77
C ARG A 169 -39.48 -7.89 -12.93
N LYS A 170 -40.39 -8.78 -13.34
CA LYS A 170 -40.65 -10.06 -12.68
C LYS A 170 -39.45 -10.99 -12.80
N THR A 171 -38.86 -11.09 -14.01
CA THR A 171 -37.64 -11.88 -14.26
C THR A 171 -36.48 -11.33 -13.46
N LEU A 172 -36.29 -10.01 -13.41
CA LEU A 172 -35.29 -9.35 -12.60
C LEU A 172 -35.39 -9.76 -11.12
N LYS A 173 -36.54 -9.58 -10.51
CA LYS A 173 -36.77 -9.94 -9.09
C LYS A 173 -36.52 -11.41 -8.80
N ASN A 174 -36.87 -12.30 -9.75
CA ASN A 174 -36.69 -13.74 -9.58
C ASN A 174 -35.22 -14.18 -9.76
N SER A 175 -34.49 -13.55 -10.66
CA SER A 175 -33.06 -13.88 -10.90
C SER A 175 -32.10 -13.41 -9.81
N LEU A 176 -32.56 -12.50 -8.94
CA LEU A 176 -31.80 -12.01 -7.78
C LEU A 176 -32.15 -12.78 -6.49
N LYS A 177 -32.94 -13.85 -6.55
CA LYS A 177 -33.32 -14.67 -5.40
C LYS A 177 -32.55 -15.99 -5.40
N ILE A 178 -32.01 -16.35 -4.24
CA ILE A 178 -31.35 -17.64 -4.01
C ILE A 178 -32.35 -18.56 -3.30
N SER A 179 -32.69 -19.71 -3.94
CA SER A 179 -33.63 -20.68 -3.39
C SER A 179 -32.88 -21.78 -2.64
N THR A 180 -33.09 -21.86 -1.33
CA THR A 180 -32.53 -22.93 -0.48
C THR A 180 -33.42 -24.19 -0.41
N LYS A 181 -34.69 -24.09 -0.85
CA LYS A 181 -35.70 -25.16 -0.71
C LYS A 181 -35.87 -26.03 -1.96
N LYS A 182 -35.23 -25.71 -3.09
CA LYS A 182 -35.46 -26.36 -4.40
C LYS A 182 -34.36 -27.34 -4.81
N GLY A 183 -33.60 -27.86 -3.81
CA GLY A 183 -32.53 -28.81 -4.03
C GLY A 183 -31.18 -28.16 -4.37
N TRP A 184 -30.12 -28.95 -4.22
CA TRP A 184 -28.71 -28.52 -4.27
C TRP A 184 -28.30 -27.91 -5.62
N LYS A 185 -28.73 -28.53 -6.75
CA LYS A 185 -28.43 -28.03 -8.10
C LYS A 185 -29.02 -26.63 -8.33
N ARG A 186 -30.25 -26.41 -7.85
CA ARG A 186 -30.90 -25.10 -7.97
C ARG A 186 -30.24 -24.06 -7.08
N PHE A 187 -29.83 -24.43 -5.88
CA PHE A 187 -29.10 -23.55 -4.98
C PHE A 187 -27.81 -23.01 -5.61
N TRP A 188 -26.95 -23.87 -6.16
CA TRP A 188 -25.72 -23.46 -6.81
C TRP A 188 -25.94 -22.61 -8.07
N TYR A 189 -26.96 -22.95 -8.85
CA TYR A 189 -27.32 -22.13 -9.99
C TYR A 189 -27.77 -20.72 -9.57
N ASP A 190 -28.67 -20.61 -8.59
CA ASP A 190 -29.15 -19.32 -8.09
C ASP A 190 -28.01 -18.53 -7.40
N LEU A 191 -27.13 -19.22 -6.67
CA LEU A 191 -25.96 -18.60 -6.05
C LEU A 191 -25.02 -18.02 -7.11
N HIS A 192 -24.75 -18.76 -8.18
CA HIS A 192 -23.92 -18.25 -9.28
C HIS A 192 -24.56 -17.05 -9.96
N VAL A 193 -25.87 -17.10 -10.26
CA VAL A 193 -26.56 -16.01 -10.96
C VAL A 193 -26.78 -14.80 -10.06
N ALA A 194 -27.40 -14.99 -8.92
CA ALA A 194 -27.73 -13.88 -8.01
C ALA A 194 -26.48 -13.37 -7.28
N GLY A 195 -25.66 -14.27 -6.74
CA GLY A 195 -24.39 -13.92 -6.08
C GLY A 195 -23.44 -13.21 -7.04
N GLY A 196 -23.27 -13.76 -8.25
CA GLY A 196 -22.47 -13.11 -9.29
C GLY A 196 -22.94 -11.70 -9.64
N MET A 197 -24.26 -11.45 -9.67
CA MET A 197 -24.79 -10.10 -9.92
C MET A 197 -24.57 -9.14 -8.75
N TYR A 198 -24.70 -9.60 -7.50
CA TYR A 198 -24.39 -8.78 -6.32
C TYR A 198 -22.91 -8.45 -6.21
N SER A 199 -22.02 -9.41 -6.56
CA SER A 199 -20.58 -9.23 -6.52
C SER A 199 -20.02 -8.49 -7.73
N LEU A 200 -20.78 -8.35 -8.80
CA LEU A 200 -20.33 -7.88 -10.12
C LEU A 200 -19.57 -6.56 -10.06
N ILE A 201 -20.11 -5.56 -9.38
CA ILE A 201 -19.51 -4.22 -9.34
C ILE A 201 -18.17 -4.24 -8.61
N PHE A 202 -18.06 -5.02 -7.53
CA PHE A 202 -16.83 -5.18 -6.76
C PHE A 202 -15.79 -5.96 -7.57
N LEU A 203 -16.16 -7.09 -8.15
CA LEU A 203 -15.29 -7.92 -8.98
C LEU A 203 -14.78 -7.16 -10.21
N LEU A 204 -15.66 -6.39 -10.86
CA LEU A 204 -15.27 -5.57 -12.00
C LEU A 204 -14.30 -4.45 -11.57
N ALA A 205 -14.60 -3.74 -10.49
CA ALA A 205 -13.74 -2.69 -9.97
C ALA A 205 -12.36 -3.23 -9.55
N MET A 206 -12.31 -4.38 -8.85
CA MET A 206 -11.06 -5.05 -8.47
C MET A 206 -10.27 -5.51 -9.70
N SER A 207 -10.93 -6.10 -10.69
CA SER A 207 -10.27 -6.56 -11.92
C SER A 207 -9.68 -5.40 -12.72
N LEU A 208 -10.46 -4.34 -12.96
CA LEU A 208 -10.01 -3.16 -13.70
C LEU A 208 -8.86 -2.44 -13.00
N THR A 209 -8.94 -2.29 -11.68
CA THR A 209 -7.85 -1.69 -10.90
C THR A 209 -6.63 -2.60 -10.81
N GLY A 210 -6.82 -3.91 -10.65
CA GLY A 210 -5.75 -4.92 -10.60
C GLY A 210 -4.91 -4.98 -11.88
N LEU A 211 -5.54 -4.86 -13.04
CA LEU A 211 -4.85 -4.84 -14.34
C LEU A 211 -3.82 -3.71 -14.47
N THR A 212 -3.98 -2.61 -13.73
CA THR A 212 -3.02 -1.50 -13.75
C THR A 212 -1.63 -1.89 -13.25
N TRP A 213 -1.52 -2.95 -12.42
CA TRP A 213 -0.25 -3.50 -11.94
C TRP A 213 0.31 -4.61 -12.84
N SER A 214 -0.56 -5.24 -13.63
CA SER A 214 -0.13 -6.33 -14.51
C SER A 214 0.50 -5.80 -15.80
N PHE A 215 -0.13 -4.81 -16.45
CA PHE A 215 0.26 -4.33 -17.76
C PHE A 215 0.54 -2.83 -17.79
N PRO A 216 1.76 -2.39 -18.18
CA PRO A 216 2.10 -0.96 -18.32
C PRO A 216 1.21 -0.22 -19.32
N TRP A 217 0.90 -0.86 -20.48
CA TRP A 217 0.02 -0.28 -21.50
C TRP A 217 -1.41 -0.04 -20.98
N TYR A 218 -1.93 -1.01 -20.20
CA TYR A 218 -3.26 -0.89 -19.60
C TYR A 218 -3.28 0.24 -18.58
N ARG A 219 -2.25 0.34 -17.73
CA ARG A 219 -2.10 1.44 -16.77
C ARG A 219 -2.11 2.79 -17.48
N ALA A 220 -1.35 2.96 -18.57
CA ALA A 220 -1.33 4.19 -19.34
C ALA A 220 -2.73 4.52 -19.90
N ALA A 221 -3.41 3.54 -20.49
CA ALA A 221 -4.77 3.70 -20.99
C ALA A 221 -5.77 4.05 -19.88
N PHE A 222 -5.69 3.37 -18.74
CA PHE A 222 -6.55 3.61 -17.57
C PHE A 222 -6.38 5.04 -17.05
N TYR A 223 -5.14 5.52 -16.87
CA TYR A 223 -4.86 6.88 -16.42
C TYR A 223 -5.33 7.94 -17.44
N LYS A 224 -5.21 7.65 -18.74
CA LYS A 224 -5.69 8.53 -19.80
C LYS A 224 -7.20 8.75 -19.76
N VAL A 225 -7.99 7.74 -19.33
CA VAL A 225 -9.44 7.90 -19.12
C VAL A 225 -9.76 9.00 -18.09
N PHE A 226 -8.87 9.19 -17.08
CA PHE A 226 -8.98 10.24 -16.08
C PHE A 226 -8.26 11.54 -16.47
N GLY A 227 -7.82 11.68 -17.74
CA GLY A 227 -7.13 12.87 -18.24
C GLY A 227 -5.70 13.01 -17.72
N VAL A 228 -5.02 11.92 -17.39
CA VAL A 228 -3.62 11.90 -16.93
C VAL A 228 -2.76 11.13 -17.91
N GLU A 229 -1.72 11.80 -18.42
CA GLU A 229 -0.69 11.14 -19.22
C GLU A 229 0.39 10.57 -18.31
N VAL A 230 0.57 9.25 -18.35
CA VAL A 230 1.67 8.57 -17.68
C VAL A 230 2.80 8.43 -18.67
N GLN A 231 3.92 9.14 -18.46
CA GLN A 231 5.13 8.88 -19.22
C GLN A 231 5.51 7.40 -19.07
N GLN A 232 5.51 6.68 -20.18
CA GLN A 232 6.02 5.31 -20.21
C GLN A 232 7.53 5.38 -19.99
N ARG A 233 7.99 5.23 -18.75
CA ARG A 233 9.39 4.90 -18.52
C ARG A 233 9.63 3.55 -19.17
N ALA A 234 10.65 3.52 -20.04
CA ALA A 234 11.03 2.37 -20.84
C ALA A 234 10.91 1.07 -20.05
N ALA A 235 10.11 0.16 -20.58
CA ALA A 235 9.78 -1.10 -19.98
C ALA A 235 11.02 -2.00 -19.86
N TYR A 236 11.03 -2.82 -18.83
CA TYR A 236 12.01 -3.89 -18.60
C TYR A 236 13.44 -3.43 -18.21
N GLY A 237 13.64 -3.20 -16.95
CA GLY A 237 14.99 -3.06 -16.36
C GLY A 237 15.10 -2.07 -15.21
N GLN A 238 14.17 -1.10 -15.07
CA GLN A 238 14.29 -0.03 -14.07
C GLN A 238 13.23 -0.03 -12.96
N GLU A 239 12.33 -1.00 -12.86
CA GLU A 239 11.41 -1.09 -11.69
C GLU A 239 12.15 -1.34 -10.36
N ARG A 240 13.46 -1.59 -10.37
CA ARG A 240 14.27 -1.81 -9.17
C ARG A 240 14.91 -0.55 -8.57
N LYS A 241 14.81 0.62 -9.23
CA LYS A 241 15.46 1.85 -8.74
C LYS A 241 14.56 3.08 -8.63
N GLY A 242 13.25 2.97 -8.52
CA GLY A 242 12.42 4.12 -8.75
C GLY A 242 11.18 4.34 -7.89
N ASP A 243 11.06 3.75 -6.70
CA ASP A 243 10.02 4.15 -5.75
C ASP A 243 10.63 4.63 -4.41
N SER A 244 11.85 5.13 -4.49
CA SER A 244 12.45 5.99 -3.46
C SER A 244 12.53 7.37 -4.06
N GLN A 245 11.76 8.30 -3.51
CA GLN A 245 11.89 9.75 -3.60
C GLN A 245 13.10 10.25 -4.40
N LYS A 246 12.89 10.78 -5.61
CA LYS A 246 13.74 11.82 -6.14
C LYS A 246 13.12 13.16 -5.74
N GLY A 247 13.41 13.60 -4.54
CA GLY A 247 13.67 14.99 -4.30
C GLY A 247 15.02 15.29 -4.94
N ASP A 248 15.04 16.30 -5.79
CA ASP A 248 16.24 16.81 -6.42
C ASP A 248 17.24 17.26 -5.36
N THR A 249 18.35 16.54 -5.25
CA THR A 249 19.60 17.09 -4.72
C THR A 249 20.68 16.77 -5.74
N LYS A 250 20.62 17.47 -6.85
CA LYS A 250 21.74 17.66 -7.77
C LYS A 250 22.14 19.10 -7.69
N LEU A 251 22.92 19.46 -6.70
CA LEU A 251 23.85 20.60 -6.74
C LEU A 251 24.92 20.38 -5.67
N ALA A 252 26.17 20.55 -6.08
CA ALA A 252 27.38 20.53 -5.26
C ALA A 252 28.06 19.17 -5.05
N LEU A 253 28.68 18.65 -6.13
CA LEU A 253 29.95 17.93 -6.06
C LEU A 253 30.58 17.94 -7.46
N ARG A 254 31.06 19.12 -7.84
CA ARG A 254 32.04 19.23 -8.93
C ARG A 254 32.91 20.45 -8.66
N GLU A 255 34.17 20.17 -8.60
CA GLU A 255 35.32 21.07 -8.54
C GLU A 255 36.10 21.12 -7.23
N GLY A 256 37.32 20.67 -7.29
CA GLY A 256 38.32 20.88 -6.27
C GLY A 256 39.39 19.81 -6.13
N ARG A 257 39.89 19.25 -7.25
CA ARG A 257 41.14 18.53 -7.22
C ARG A 257 42.21 19.42 -7.85
N LYS A 258 42.98 20.13 -7.00
CA LYS A 258 44.34 20.56 -7.36
C LYS A 258 45.22 20.50 -6.12
N GLU A 259 46.37 19.91 -6.35
CA GLU A 259 47.49 19.72 -5.47
C GLU A 259 48.07 21.04 -4.93
N GLY A 260 48.70 20.99 -3.78
CA GLY A 260 49.75 21.93 -3.46
C GLY A 260 49.92 22.23 -1.98
N ASN A 261 50.92 21.55 -1.44
CA ASN A 261 51.91 21.99 -0.45
C ASN A 261 51.53 22.35 1.01
N LYS A 262 52.37 21.74 1.83
CA LYS A 262 52.61 21.90 3.27
C LYS A 262 52.79 23.36 3.69
N GLU A 263 52.23 23.68 4.86
CA GLU A 263 52.95 24.40 5.90
C GLU A 263 52.25 24.23 7.26
N HIS A 264 53.05 23.95 8.27
CA HIS A 264 52.67 23.86 9.67
C HIS A 264 52.11 25.19 10.22
N SER A 265 51.02 25.13 10.96
CA SER A 265 50.77 26.01 12.08
C SER A 265 49.89 25.29 13.10
N GLU A 266 50.46 24.96 14.23
CA GLU A 266 49.81 24.61 15.47
C GLU A 266 48.93 25.75 15.91
N ASN A 267 47.62 25.53 16.02
CA ASN A 267 46.78 26.22 17.01
C ASN A 267 45.59 25.29 17.32
N GLY A 268 45.69 24.65 18.46
CA GLY A 268 44.64 23.85 19.03
C GLY A 268 43.42 24.69 19.37
N HIS A 269 42.42 24.56 18.55
CA HIS A 269 41.02 24.78 18.97
C HIS A 269 40.31 23.43 18.82
N ASN A 270 40.09 22.80 19.98
CA ASN A 270 39.15 21.70 20.12
C ASN A 270 37.76 22.21 19.69
N TYR A 271 37.42 22.09 18.40
CA TYR A 271 36.02 22.04 17.98
C TYR A 271 35.51 20.67 18.39
N ILE A 272 34.88 20.61 19.57
CA ILE A 272 33.94 19.58 19.89
C ILE A 272 32.84 19.72 18.82
N HIS A 273 32.93 18.95 17.74
CA HIS A 273 31.78 18.66 16.92
C HIS A 273 30.80 17.96 17.85
N SER A 274 29.88 18.71 18.44
CA SER A 274 28.65 18.16 18.98
C SER A 274 27.98 17.46 17.78
N VAL A 275 28.05 16.14 17.75
CA VAL A 275 27.31 15.32 16.78
C VAL A 275 25.85 15.54 17.15
N THR A 276 25.25 16.56 16.55
CA THR A 276 23.83 16.83 16.73
C THR A 276 23.05 15.63 16.21
N SER A 277 22.19 15.06 17.02
CA SER A 277 21.34 13.93 16.65
C SER A 277 20.62 14.24 15.33
N PRO A 278 20.56 13.31 14.35
CA PRO A 278 19.80 13.54 13.12
C PRO A 278 18.28 13.71 13.34
N PHE A 279 17.81 13.56 14.56
CA PHE A 279 16.39 13.58 14.94
C PHE A 279 15.96 14.87 15.69
N VAL A 280 16.85 15.87 15.85
CA VAL A 280 16.71 17.04 16.73
C VAL A 280 15.36 17.75 16.59
N TYR A 281 14.83 17.94 15.39
CA TYR A 281 13.59 18.68 15.18
C TYR A 281 12.36 17.79 14.94
N TRP A 282 12.49 16.47 15.08
CA TRP A 282 11.37 15.58 14.75
C TRP A 282 10.22 15.69 15.75
N GLN A 283 10.53 15.95 17.03
CA GLN A 283 9.50 16.20 18.06
C GLN A 283 8.75 17.50 17.76
N GLU A 284 9.47 18.58 17.48
CA GLU A 284 8.86 19.89 17.21
C GLU A 284 7.96 19.86 15.96
N VAL A 285 8.43 19.20 14.90
CA VAL A 285 7.67 18.99 13.66
C VAL A 285 6.40 18.17 13.95
N TYR A 286 6.52 17.08 14.71
CA TYR A 286 5.36 16.28 15.12
C TYR A 286 4.36 17.11 15.94
N ASP A 287 4.82 17.86 16.93
CA ASP A 287 3.97 18.68 17.81
C ASP A 287 3.24 19.81 17.04
N LYS A 288 3.90 20.44 16.08
CA LYS A 288 3.27 21.42 15.18
C LYS A 288 2.19 20.77 14.33
N LEU A 289 2.49 19.61 13.70
CA LEU A 289 1.55 18.93 12.82
C LEU A 289 0.37 18.32 13.57
N SER A 290 0.57 17.77 14.76
CA SER A 290 -0.51 17.21 15.57
C SER A 290 -1.48 18.29 16.06
N ARG A 291 -0.97 19.47 16.46
CA ARG A 291 -1.81 20.63 16.83
C ARG A 291 -2.57 21.21 15.63
N GLN A 292 -1.95 21.27 14.45
CA GLN A 292 -2.59 21.78 13.24
C GLN A 292 -3.64 20.82 12.66
N ASN A 293 -3.52 19.53 12.96
CA ASN A 293 -4.35 18.47 12.39
C ASN A 293 -4.91 17.53 13.47
N PRO A 294 -5.81 18.00 14.35
CA PRO A 294 -6.27 17.19 15.49
C PRO A 294 -6.97 15.88 15.11
N GLU A 295 -7.50 15.79 13.89
CA GLU A 295 -8.16 14.58 13.35
C GLU A 295 -7.22 13.69 12.54
N TYR A 296 -5.91 13.81 12.71
CA TYR A 296 -4.98 12.94 11.99
C TYR A 296 -5.18 11.46 12.39
N LYS A 297 -4.97 10.58 11.44
CA LYS A 297 -4.88 9.14 11.72
C LYS A 297 -3.47 8.75 12.12
N GLN A 298 -2.49 9.26 11.40
CA GLN A 298 -1.09 8.97 11.60
C GLN A 298 -0.23 10.11 11.06
N ILE A 299 0.79 10.47 11.82
CA ILE A 299 1.85 11.39 11.38
C ILE A 299 3.14 10.59 11.24
N SER A 300 3.82 10.76 10.11
CA SER A 300 5.14 10.17 9.89
C SER A 300 6.15 11.28 9.69
N VAL A 301 7.26 11.23 10.44
CA VAL A 301 8.37 12.17 10.36
C VAL A 301 9.62 11.44 9.89
N ALA A 302 10.32 12.02 8.93
CA ALA A 302 11.57 11.55 8.36
C ALA A 302 12.53 12.74 8.20
N SER A 303 13.79 12.50 7.85
CA SER A 303 14.74 13.60 7.62
C SER A 303 14.24 14.56 6.55
N GLY A 304 13.99 15.80 6.90
CA GLY A 304 13.54 16.89 6.03
C GLY A 304 12.10 16.75 5.48
N THR A 305 11.35 15.73 5.87
CA THR A 305 9.97 15.52 5.37
C THR A 305 9.05 14.96 6.45
N ALA A 306 7.79 15.39 6.42
CA ALA A 306 6.74 14.80 7.24
C ALA A 306 5.46 14.58 6.42
N SER A 307 4.61 13.68 6.89
CA SER A 307 3.32 13.43 6.25
C SER A 307 2.23 13.18 7.28
N VAL A 308 1.03 13.73 7.02
CA VAL A 308 -0.15 13.57 7.86
C VAL A 308 -1.20 12.81 7.05
N SER A 309 -1.59 11.63 7.52
CA SER A 309 -2.64 10.82 6.92
C SER A 309 -3.94 10.96 7.72
N PHE A 310 -5.06 10.81 7.00
CA PHE A 310 -6.41 10.92 7.55
C PHE A 310 -7.26 9.74 7.07
N ASN A 311 -8.39 9.50 7.74
CA ASN A 311 -9.42 8.59 7.25
C ASN A 311 -10.25 9.26 6.14
N ARG A 312 -9.72 9.35 4.92
CA ARG A 312 -10.41 9.98 3.79
C ARG A 312 -11.19 8.96 2.98
N PHE A 313 -12.49 9.23 2.81
CA PHE A 313 -13.33 8.45 1.91
C PHE A 313 -12.75 8.43 0.49
N GLY A 314 -12.77 7.27 -0.15
CA GLY A 314 -12.28 7.08 -1.51
C GLY A 314 -10.77 6.85 -1.63
N ASN A 315 -9.94 7.42 -0.75
CA ASN A 315 -8.48 7.29 -0.85
C ASN A 315 -7.81 7.21 0.53
N GLN A 316 -7.60 6.01 1.01
CA GLN A 316 -6.92 5.74 2.29
C GLN A 316 -5.41 6.02 2.27
N ARG A 317 -4.83 6.27 1.11
CA ARG A 317 -3.42 6.68 0.96
C ARG A 317 -3.25 8.19 0.80
N ALA A 318 -4.34 8.93 0.95
CA ALA A 318 -4.29 10.38 0.94
C ALA A 318 -3.54 10.88 2.18
N ALA A 319 -2.49 11.64 1.95
CA ALA A 319 -1.72 12.27 3.01
C ALA A 319 -1.30 13.68 2.59
N ASP A 320 -1.33 14.59 3.52
CA ASP A 320 -0.72 15.90 3.37
C ASP A 320 0.77 15.75 3.61
N ARG A 321 1.60 16.41 2.80
CA ARG A 321 3.06 16.28 2.84
C ARG A 321 3.68 17.63 3.16
N TYR A 322 4.70 17.60 3.99
CA TYR A 322 5.43 18.76 4.44
C TYR A 322 6.91 18.52 4.25
N SER A 323 7.64 19.52 3.76
CA SER A 323 9.09 19.55 3.80
C SER A 323 9.51 20.53 4.89
N PHE A 324 10.56 20.22 5.60
CA PHE A 324 11.12 21.09 6.62
C PHE A 324 12.65 21.11 6.57
N ASN A 325 13.22 22.23 7.01
CA ASN A 325 14.67 22.38 7.12
C ASN A 325 15.18 21.55 8.31
N THR A 326 16.16 20.71 8.08
CA THR A 326 16.77 19.84 9.10
C THR A 326 17.57 20.58 10.16
N ASP A 327 17.97 21.83 9.89
CA ASP A 327 18.83 22.62 10.77
C ASP A 327 18.03 23.47 11.78
N ASN A 328 16.74 23.77 11.48
CA ASN A 328 15.91 24.63 12.32
C ASN A 328 14.45 24.14 12.49
N GLY A 329 14.05 23.06 11.86
CA GLY A 329 12.69 22.49 11.96
C GLY A 329 11.59 23.32 11.29
N GLU A 330 11.92 24.40 10.57
CA GLU A 330 10.93 25.24 9.91
C GLU A 330 10.38 24.59 8.63
N PHE A 331 9.07 24.69 8.41
CA PHE A 331 8.45 24.18 7.19
C PHE A 331 8.85 25.03 5.98
N THR A 332 9.41 24.38 4.97
CA THR A 332 9.83 24.98 3.70
C THR A 332 8.79 24.84 2.60
N GLU A 333 8.04 23.72 2.60
CA GLU A 333 7.02 23.44 1.59
C GLU A 333 5.85 22.66 2.22
N THR A 334 4.63 23.01 1.80
CA THR A 334 3.41 22.32 2.19
C THR A 334 2.67 21.85 0.93
N ASN A 335 2.52 20.55 0.79
CA ASN A 335 1.79 19.94 -0.33
C ASN A 335 0.57 19.18 0.19
N LEU A 336 -0.53 19.89 0.37
CA LEU A 336 -1.79 19.32 0.83
C LEU A 336 -2.37 18.37 -0.23
N TYR A 337 -3.00 17.28 0.18
CA TYR A 337 -3.61 16.30 -0.70
C TYR A 337 -4.57 16.93 -1.73
N GLN A 338 -5.32 17.95 -1.33
CA GLN A 338 -6.25 18.63 -2.24
C GLN A 338 -5.54 19.32 -3.42
N HIS A 339 -4.27 19.74 -3.25
CA HIS A 339 -3.47 20.41 -4.27
C HIS A 339 -2.53 19.43 -5.03
N GLN A 340 -2.44 18.16 -4.58
CA GLN A 340 -1.62 17.16 -5.26
C GLN A 340 -2.10 16.91 -6.69
N ASP A 341 -1.19 16.45 -7.52
CA ASP A 341 -1.45 16.09 -8.91
C ASP A 341 -2.48 14.94 -9.02
N LYS A 342 -3.21 14.91 -10.14
CA LYS A 342 -4.22 13.88 -10.39
C LYS A 342 -3.62 12.47 -10.42
N SER A 343 -2.37 12.31 -10.87
CA SER A 343 -1.70 11.01 -10.97
C SER A 343 -1.52 10.35 -9.59
N GLY A 344 -1.04 11.12 -8.61
CA GLY A 344 -0.90 10.67 -7.22
C GLY A 344 -2.24 10.28 -6.59
N LYS A 345 -3.28 11.10 -6.81
CA LYS A 345 -4.65 10.83 -6.34
C LYS A 345 -5.22 9.55 -6.92
N ILE A 346 -5.07 9.33 -8.24
CA ILE A 346 -5.54 8.12 -8.93
C ILE A 346 -4.82 6.89 -8.40
N ARG A 347 -3.51 6.94 -8.18
CA ARG A 347 -2.75 5.82 -7.61
C ARG A 347 -3.30 5.39 -6.26
N GLY A 348 -3.55 6.34 -5.36
CA GLY A 348 -4.11 6.06 -4.04
C GLY A 348 -5.54 5.50 -4.11
N TRP A 349 -6.36 6.06 -5.01
CA TRP A 349 -7.72 5.60 -5.25
C TRP A 349 -7.76 4.17 -5.82
N ILE A 350 -6.94 3.84 -6.84
CA ILE A 350 -6.80 2.49 -7.39
C ILE A 350 -6.51 1.49 -6.27
N TYR A 351 -5.57 1.82 -5.39
CA TYR A 351 -5.21 0.94 -4.27
C TYR A 351 -6.38 0.75 -3.30
N SER A 352 -7.07 1.83 -2.95
CA SER A 352 -8.19 1.81 -2.01
C SER A 352 -9.40 1.05 -2.54
N VAL A 353 -9.72 1.21 -3.83
CA VAL A 353 -10.80 0.49 -4.51
C VAL A 353 -10.47 -1.00 -4.63
N HIS A 354 -9.24 -1.33 -5.03
CA HIS A 354 -8.82 -2.73 -5.19
C HIS A 354 -8.83 -3.50 -3.86
N GLY A 355 -8.35 -2.88 -2.78
CA GLY A 355 -8.33 -3.47 -1.43
C GLY A 355 -9.64 -3.33 -0.64
N GLY A 356 -10.66 -2.67 -1.22
CA GLY A 356 -11.94 -2.43 -0.55
C GLY A 356 -11.93 -1.33 0.52
N ASN A 357 -10.82 -0.60 0.69
CA ASN A 357 -10.64 0.37 1.79
C ASN A 357 -11.26 1.74 1.52
N TRP A 358 -11.96 1.94 0.39
CA TRP A 358 -12.45 3.25 -0.02
C TRP A 358 -13.59 3.82 0.84
N GLY A 359 -14.34 2.98 1.52
CA GLY A 359 -15.44 3.37 2.41
C GLY A 359 -15.35 2.73 3.81
N GLY A 360 -14.12 2.43 4.27
CA GLY A 360 -13.87 1.85 5.58
C GLY A 360 -14.25 0.37 5.71
N MET A 361 -14.63 -0.06 6.91
CA MET A 361 -14.87 -1.46 7.23
C MET A 361 -16.02 -2.08 6.41
N LEU A 362 -17.11 -1.32 6.18
CA LEU A 362 -18.26 -1.82 5.42
C LEU A 362 -17.85 -2.24 4.00
N THR A 363 -17.11 -1.39 3.28
CA THR A 363 -16.68 -1.69 1.91
C THR A 363 -15.64 -2.80 1.86
N ARG A 364 -14.84 -2.98 2.90
CA ARG A 364 -13.91 -4.12 3.04
C ARG A 364 -14.67 -5.43 3.21
N ILE A 365 -15.69 -5.47 4.07
CA ILE A 365 -16.57 -6.64 4.24
C ILE A 365 -17.24 -7.01 2.91
N LEU A 366 -17.81 -6.02 2.22
CA LEU A 366 -18.44 -6.25 0.92
C LEU A 366 -17.46 -6.76 -0.13
N THR A 367 -16.25 -6.20 -0.17
CA THR A 367 -15.17 -6.64 -1.07
C THR A 367 -14.73 -8.07 -0.77
N PHE A 368 -14.57 -8.41 0.51
CA PHE A 368 -14.26 -9.77 0.95
C PHE A 368 -15.33 -10.77 0.53
N ILE A 369 -16.60 -10.49 0.82
CA ILE A 369 -17.73 -11.36 0.43
C ILE A 369 -17.81 -11.50 -1.09
N ALA A 370 -17.57 -10.42 -1.85
CA ALA A 370 -17.63 -10.45 -3.30
C ALA A 370 -16.48 -11.26 -3.92
N ALA A 371 -15.33 -11.36 -3.26
CA ALA A 371 -14.15 -12.09 -3.73
C ALA A 371 -14.18 -13.59 -3.36
N LEU A 372 -14.98 -13.99 -2.35
CA LEU A 372 -15.23 -15.38 -1.97
C LEU A 372 -16.35 -16.00 -2.82
#